data_d9f075f9588f28a1fa67c768eff9bded
#
_entry.id   d9f075f9588f28a1fa67c768eff9bded
#
_cell.length_a   1.000
_cell.length_b   1.000
_cell.length_c   1.000
_cell.angle_alpha   90.00
_cell.angle_beta   90.00
_cell.angle_gamma   90.00
#
_symmetry.space_group_name_H-M   'P 1'
#
loop_
_entity.id
_entity.type
_entity.pdbx_description
1 polymer ?
#
loop_
_entity_poly.entity_id
_entity_poly.type
_entity_poly.pdbx_seq_one_letter_code
_entity_poly.pdbx_strand_id
1 'polypeptide(L)'
;MTVAIAKHCRLMLLRAPLQKASSMSEYVSGRHFLQTPGPTNLPERVLRAMNGNAINHRGPEFGALGLMVIGKLRQVFATAGIVGVFPSSGTGAWESSLVNTLSPGDRVLITRTGQFAHLWEQMATKLGLDVVALDTDWRRGADPAAIAAVLADDREHRIKAVCVVHSETSTSCMTSVPAVRAVMDKTGHPAMLMVDAISSLACADYRHDEWKVDVTIAGSQKGLMTPPGLSFVAISDKALARAAAGSARSYWDWAPLVASNKTGFFPYTPSVNLLYGLNAALDMLLEEGLTNVYARHERYAEATRRTVRAWGLDLQCADPTAYNPGVTAIRVPDGHNADNLRNVILAKYNMSLGNGLGPIEGKVFRIGHMGDLSPLQLMGTLSGVEMGLRVAGIPHKSGGVQAAIEYLSGNAG
;
A
#
# COMPACT_ATOMS: atom_id res chain seq x y z
N MET A 1 -35.00 48.17 -24.28
CA MET A 1 -35.38 48.06 -22.88
C MET A 1 -34.47 46.97 -22.31
N THR A 2 -33.29 47.17 -22.04
CA THR A 2 -32.35 47.81 -21.11
C THR A 2 -32.72 47.65 -19.66
N VAL A 3 -31.77 47.01 -18.94
CA VAL A 3 -31.41 47.17 -17.53
C VAL A 3 -32.16 46.34 -16.50
N ALA A 4 -31.33 45.53 -15.84
CA ALA A 4 -31.22 45.25 -14.41
C ALA A 4 -31.30 43.76 -14.03
N ILE A 5 -30.18 43.06 -14.09
CA ILE A 5 -29.88 42.02 -13.12
C ILE A 5 -28.38 42.17 -12.76
N ALA A 6 -28.09 43.08 -11.87
CA ALA A 6 -26.85 43.15 -11.14
C ALA A 6 -27.18 43.67 -9.73
N LYS A 7 -27.16 42.78 -8.76
CA LYS A 7 -26.93 43.06 -7.34
C LYS A 7 -27.48 41.90 -6.51
N HIS A 8 -26.60 41.16 -5.94
CA HIS A 8 -26.58 40.50 -4.63
C HIS A 8 -25.88 39.12 -4.70
N CYS A 9 -24.60 39.17 -4.99
CA CYS A 9 -23.72 38.10 -4.50
C CYS A 9 -22.71 38.77 -3.56
N ARG A 10 -23.16 39.12 -2.38
CA ARG A 10 -22.28 39.51 -1.28
C ARG A 10 -21.68 38.22 -0.72
N LEU A 11 -20.48 37.88 -1.17
CA LEU A 11 -19.65 36.90 -0.54
C LEU A 11 -19.48 37.29 0.93
N MET A 12 -20.20 36.65 1.84
CA MET A 12 -19.82 36.56 3.23
C MET A 12 -18.61 35.62 3.30
N LEU A 13 -17.43 36.20 3.12
CA LEU A 13 -16.19 35.64 3.61
C LEU A 13 -16.29 35.72 5.16
N LEU A 14 -16.85 34.66 5.77
CA LEU A 14 -16.63 34.35 7.15
C LEU A 14 -15.11 34.16 7.32
N ARG A 15 -14.45 35.23 7.76
CA ARG A 15 -13.12 35.16 8.34
C ARG A 15 -13.23 34.29 9.59
N ALA A 16 -13.07 32.98 9.43
CA ALA A 16 -12.64 32.18 10.57
C ALA A 16 -11.37 32.85 11.11
N PRO A 17 -11.25 33.08 12.40
CA PRO A 17 -10.01 33.59 12.95
C PRO A 17 -8.93 32.58 12.55
N LEU A 18 -7.93 33.04 11.79
CA LEU A 18 -6.69 32.31 11.62
C LEU A 18 -6.21 32.01 13.04
N GLN A 19 -6.45 30.78 13.52
CA GLN A 19 -5.73 30.29 14.66
C GLN A 19 -4.27 30.60 14.36
N LYS A 20 -3.64 31.44 15.20
CA LYS A 20 -2.21 31.69 15.13
C LYS A 20 -1.57 30.31 15.00
N ALA A 21 -1.00 30.03 13.84
CA ALA A 21 -0.11 28.88 13.68
C ALA A 21 0.88 29.05 14.85
N SER A 22 0.83 28.13 15.79
CA SER A 22 1.81 28.04 16.87
C SER A 22 3.16 28.09 16.15
N SER A 23 4.06 28.98 16.63
CA SER A 23 5.40 29.18 16.09
C SER A 23 5.97 27.85 15.62
N MET A 24 6.13 27.69 14.30
CA MET A 24 6.74 26.50 13.76
C MET A 24 8.19 26.45 14.21
N SER A 25 8.44 25.42 14.96
CA SER A 25 9.69 24.71 15.20
C SER A 25 10.87 25.53 15.65
N GLU A 26 11.10 25.51 16.93
CA GLU A 26 12.46 25.37 17.46
C GLU A 26 13.15 24.25 16.69
N TYR A 27 14.40 24.47 16.31
CA TYR A 27 15.23 23.44 15.64
C TYR A 27 15.22 22.14 16.46
N VAL A 28 14.83 21.05 15.85
CA VAL A 28 14.89 19.71 16.44
C VAL A 28 16.11 19.01 15.86
N SER A 29 17.04 18.63 16.73
CA SER A 29 18.27 17.94 16.33
C SER A 29 17.99 16.51 15.84
N GLY A 30 18.83 16.02 14.94
CA GLY A 30 18.73 14.67 14.40
C GLY A 30 17.80 14.55 13.19
N ARG A 31 17.72 13.34 12.66
CA ARG A 31 16.82 13.03 11.52
C ARG A 31 15.41 12.70 12.04
N HIS A 32 14.42 13.09 11.29
CA HIS A 32 13.04 12.63 11.51
C HIS A 32 12.94 11.11 11.35
N PHE A 33 12.31 10.44 12.31
CA PHE A 33 12.00 9.00 12.23
C PHE A 33 10.64 8.83 11.55
N LEU A 34 10.65 8.50 10.27
CA LEU A 34 9.44 8.21 9.50
C LEU A 34 9.11 6.71 9.60
N GLN A 35 8.27 6.36 10.58
CA GLN A 35 7.87 4.97 10.84
C GLN A 35 6.39 4.72 10.56
N THR A 36 5.85 5.45 9.59
CA THR A 36 4.52 5.21 9.03
C THR A 36 4.57 3.98 8.11
N PRO A 37 3.46 3.26 7.92
CA PRO A 37 3.40 2.17 6.94
C PRO A 37 3.27 2.70 5.49
N GLY A 38 4.17 3.58 5.11
CA GLY A 38 4.24 4.32 3.85
C GLY A 38 3.63 5.73 3.94
N PRO A 39 4.30 6.72 3.27
CA PRO A 39 5.56 6.53 2.56
C PRO A 39 6.69 6.06 3.48
N THR A 40 7.65 5.30 2.91
CA THR A 40 8.82 4.80 3.63
C THR A 40 9.96 5.80 3.60
N ASN A 41 10.95 5.61 4.48
CA ASN A 41 12.22 6.31 4.36
C ASN A 41 12.85 5.99 2.98
N LEU A 42 13.49 6.99 2.39
CA LEU A 42 14.16 6.85 1.12
C LEU A 42 15.63 6.49 1.35
N PRO A 43 16.16 5.41 0.76
CA PRO A 43 17.57 5.09 0.80
C PRO A 43 18.41 6.19 0.13
N GLU A 44 19.63 6.43 0.64
CA GLU A 44 20.50 7.44 0.03
C GLU A 44 20.83 7.15 -1.44
N ARG A 45 20.95 5.87 -1.83
CA ARG A 45 21.17 5.48 -3.22
C ARG A 45 20.01 5.93 -4.12
N VAL A 46 18.79 5.81 -3.64
CA VAL A 46 17.59 6.28 -4.35
C VAL A 46 17.57 7.80 -4.46
N LEU A 47 17.83 8.51 -3.35
CA LEU A 47 17.90 9.96 -3.33
C LEU A 47 18.97 10.50 -4.30
N ARG A 48 20.16 9.91 -4.30
CA ARG A 48 21.25 10.29 -5.23
C ARG A 48 20.85 10.06 -6.69
N ALA A 49 20.21 8.94 -7.01
CA ALA A 49 19.75 8.65 -8.36
C ALA A 49 18.72 9.66 -8.83
N MET A 50 17.80 10.07 -7.96
CA MET A 50 16.74 11.05 -8.28
C MET A 50 17.29 12.46 -8.49
N ASN A 51 18.47 12.80 -7.96
CA ASN A 51 19.10 14.11 -8.13
C ASN A 51 19.81 14.28 -9.50
N GLY A 52 19.68 13.30 -10.40
CA GLY A 52 20.22 13.38 -11.76
C GLY A 52 19.46 14.39 -12.63
N ASN A 53 20.14 14.91 -13.67
CA ASN A 53 19.50 15.77 -14.67
C ASN A 53 18.43 14.97 -15.43
N ALA A 54 17.32 15.63 -15.75
CA ALA A 54 16.32 15.05 -16.63
C ALA A 54 16.89 14.84 -18.04
N ILE A 55 16.55 13.70 -18.64
CA ILE A 55 16.88 13.39 -20.04
C ILE A 55 15.66 13.57 -20.94
N ASN A 56 15.89 13.63 -22.24
CA ASN A 56 14.80 13.65 -23.22
C ASN A 56 13.99 12.34 -23.14
N HIS A 57 12.76 12.42 -22.64
CA HIS A 57 11.88 11.25 -22.46
C HIS A 57 11.40 10.62 -23.79
N ARG A 58 11.80 11.16 -24.94
CA ARG A 58 11.60 10.58 -26.29
C ARG A 58 12.90 10.17 -26.96
N GLY A 59 14.03 10.28 -26.26
CA GLY A 59 15.35 9.89 -26.75
C GLY A 59 15.65 8.40 -26.45
N PRO A 60 16.66 7.83 -27.13
CA PRO A 60 17.02 6.41 -26.97
C PRO A 60 17.48 6.06 -25.55
N GLU A 61 18.13 6.99 -24.85
CA GLU A 61 18.58 6.83 -23.46
C GLU A 61 17.39 6.58 -22.54
N PHE A 62 16.29 7.32 -22.72
CA PHE A 62 15.06 7.10 -21.94
C PHE A 62 14.41 5.76 -22.29
N GLY A 63 14.36 5.37 -23.57
CA GLY A 63 13.84 4.06 -23.97
C GLY A 63 14.60 2.91 -23.29
N ALA A 64 15.93 3.02 -23.21
CA ALA A 64 16.76 2.04 -22.47
C ALA A 64 16.42 1.99 -20.97
N LEU A 65 16.28 3.16 -20.32
CA LEU A 65 15.86 3.25 -18.92
C LEU A 65 14.49 2.60 -18.71
N GLY A 66 13.51 2.90 -19.56
CA GLY A 66 12.16 2.35 -19.46
C GLY A 66 12.14 0.83 -19.59
N LEU A 67 12.85 0.26 -20.56
CA LEU A 67 12.98 -1.20 -20.73
C LEU A 67 13.63 -1.84 -19.49
N MET A 68 14.68 -1.22 -18.94
CA MET A 68 15.39 -1.70 -17.77
C MET A 68 14.47 -1.72 -16.53
N VAL A 69 13.75 -0.63 -16.29
CA VAL A 69 12.79 -0.53 -15.17
C VAL A 69 11.67 -1.55 -15.30
N ILE A 70 11.06 -1.68 -16.49
CA ILE A 70 9.99 -2.64 -16.74
C ILE A 70 10.50 -4.07 -16.55
N GLY A 71 11.71 -4.39 -17.03
CA GLY A 71 12.32 -5.70 -16.88
C GLY A 71 12.56 -6.09 -15.41
N LYS A 72 13.02 -5.13 -14.57
CA LYS A 72 13.20 -5.35 -13.13
C LYS A 72 11.87 -5.44 -12.39
N LEU A 73 10.88 -4.62 -12.74
CA LEU A 73 9.54 -4.71 -12.16
C LEU A 73 8.92 -6.09 -12.42
N ARG A 74 9.07 -6.66 -13.61
CA ARG A 74 8.60 -8.02 -13.89
C ARG A 74 9.17 -9.05 -12.92
N GLN A 75 10.44 -8.93 -12.56
CA GLN A 75 11.06 -9.82 -11.57
C GLN A 75 10.42 -9.64 -10.18
N VAL A 76 10.17 -8.39 -9.75
CA VAL A 76 9.56 -8.11 -8.45
C VAL A 76 8.09 -8.56 -8.39
N PHE A 77 7.35 -8.47 -9.49
CA PHE A 77 5.98 -9.00 -9.59
C PHE A 77 5.93 -10.53 -9.79
N ALA A 78 7.06 -11.17 -10.05
CA ALA A 78 7.15 -12.56 -10.48
C ALA A 78 6.22 -12.84 -11.69
N THR A 79 6.39 -12.07 -12.77
CA THR A 79 5.61 -12.17 -14.00
C THR A 79 6.49 -12.08 -15.24
N ALA A 80 6.17 -12.89 -16.26
CA ALA A 80 6.69 -12.74 -17.61
C ALA A 80 5.83 -11.79 -18.47
N GLY A 81 4.64 -11.43 -17.95
CA GLY A 81 3.63 -10.64 -18.64
C GLY A 81 3.90 -9.13 -18.66
N ILE A 82 2.83 -8.38 -18.75
CA ILE A 82 2.85 -6.91 -18.87
C ILE A 82 2.88 -6.28 -17.48
N VAL A 83 3.78 -5.29 -17.29
CA VAL A 83 3.75 -4.40 -16.13
C VAL A 83 3.65 -2.96 -16.63
N GLY A 84 2.50 -2.34 -16.42
CA GLY A 84 2.26 -0.93 -16.72
C GLY A 84 2.73 -0.02 -15.60
N VAL A 85 3.29 1.15 -15.96
CA VAL A 85 3.75 2.17 -15.00
C VAL A 85 3.00 3.46 -15.27
N PHE A 86 2.39 4.05 -14.25
CA PHE A 86 1.67 5.32 -14.34
C PHE A 86 2.24 6.36 -13.37
N PRO A 87 2.36 7.63 -13.79
CA PRO A 87 2.58 8.75 -12.88
C PRO A 87 1.33 8.99 -12.03
N SER A 88 1.20 8.25 -10.93
CA SER A 88 0.03 8.32 -10.05
C SER A 88 0.29 7.67 -8.69
N SER A 89 -0.73 7.61 -7.84
CA SER A 89 -0.73 6.79 -6.63
C SER A 89 -1.34 5.41 -6.90
N GLY A 90 -1.21 4.49 -5.94
CA GLY A 90 -1.91 3.19 -6.00
C GLY A 90 -3.43 3.32 -6.21
N THR A 91 -4.05 4.39 -5.71
CA THR A 91 -5.46 4.71 -5.95
C THR A 91 -5.76 4.87 -7.45
N GLY A 92 -4.86 5.53 -8.20
CA GLY A 92 -5.01 5.62 -9.65
C GLY A 92 -4.87 4.27 -10.36
N ALA A 93 -4.05 3.36 -9.82
CA ALA A 93 -3.94 2.00 -10.35
C ALA A 93 -5.20 1.15 -10.05
N TRP A 94 -5.89 1.37 -8.92
CA TRP A 94 -7.22 0.79 -8.69
C TRP A 94 -8.20 1.21 -9.79
N GLU A 95 -8.30 2.53 -10.07
CA GLU A 95 -9.18 3.05 -11.10
C GLU A 95 -8.80 2.50 -12.48
N SER A 96 -7.51 2.54 -12.84
CA SER A 96 -6.99 1.97 -14.08
C SER A 96 -7.43 0.51 -14.27
N SER A 97 -7.35 -0.31 -13.22
CA SER A 97 -7.73 -1.72 -13.27
C SER A 97 -9.22 -1.91 -13.52
N LEU A 98 -10.06 -1.16 -12.81
CA LEU A 98 -11.51 -1.25 -12.92
C LEU A 98 -12.00 -0.77 -14.30
N VAL A 99 -11.57 0.42 -14.76
CA VAL A 99 -12.09 1.00 -16.02
C VAL A 99 -11.58 0.29 -17.27
N ASN A 100 -10.44 -0.43 -17.20
CA ASN A 100 -9.97 -1.22 -18.33
C ASN A 100 -10.73 -2.54 -18.47
N THR A 101 -11.14 -3.17 -17.37
CA THR A 101 -11.62 -4.54 -17.40
C THR A 101 -13.12 -4.68 -17.17
N LEU A 102 -13.77 -3.62 -16.71
CA LEU A 102 -15.18 -3.60 -16.29
C LEU A 102 -15.92 -2.43 -16.92
N SER A 103 -17.23 -2.57 -17.04
CA SER A 103 -18.17 -1.54 -17.50
C SER A 103 -19.21 -1.22 -16.43
N PRO A 104 -19.81 -0.03 -16.42
CA PRO A 104 -20.90 0.29 -15.51
C PRO A 104 -21.99 -0.80 -15.53
N GLY A 105 -22.44 -1.24 -14.35
CA GLY A 105 -23.38 -2.35 -14.18
C GLY A 105 -22.72 -3.73 -14.05
N ASP A 106 -21.42 -3.89 -14.36
CA ASP A 106 -20.71 -5.13 -14.08
C ASP A 106 -20.63 -5.38 -12.57
N ARG A 107 -20.89 -6.62 -12.16
CA ARG A 107 -20.84 -7.02 -10.75
C ARG A 107 -19.43 -7.38 -10.32
N VAL A 108 -19.03 -6.89 -9.13
CA VAL A 108 -17.73 -7.18 -8.51
C VAL A 108 -17.89 -7.62 -7.07
N LEU A 109 -17.11 -8.61 -6.63
CA LEU A 109 -17.03 -9.03 -5.24
C LEU A 109 -15.81 -8.36 -4.59
N ILE A 110 -16.02 -7.63 -3.50
CA ILE A 110 -14.95 -6.96 -2.74
C ILE A 110 -15.00 -7.41 -1.29
N THR A 111 -13.86 -7.87 -0.73
CA THR A 111 -13.74 -8.28 0.66
C THR A 111 -13.33 -7.09 1.52
N ARG A 112 -14.17 -6.70 2.51
CA ARG A 112 -13.95 -5.52 3.37
C ARG A 112 -13.02 -5.83 4.55
N THR A 113 -11.78 -6.16 4.27
CA THR A 113 -10.77 -6.50 5.28
C THR A 113 -10.21 -5.31 6.05
N GLY A 114 -10.53 -4.09 5.63
CA GLY A 114 -10.12 -2.86 6.27
C GLY A 114 -10.42 -1.61 5.44
N GLN A 115 -9.76 -0.51 5.78
CA GLN A 115 -10.03 0.80 5.18
C GLN A 115 -9.68 0.86 3.70
N PHE A 116 -8.59 0.22 3.25
CA PHE A 116 -8.19 0.30 1.85
C PHE A 116 -9.11 -0.54 0.96
N ALA A 117 -9.57 -1.68 1.43
CA ALA A 117 -10.62 -2.45 0.76
C ALA A 117 -11.93 -1.64 0.66
N HIS A 118 -12.33 -0.93 1.72
CA HIS A 118 -13.50 -0.06 1.70
C HIS A 118 -13.35 1.13 0.73
N LEU A 119 -12.19 1.75 0.65
CA LEU A 119 -11.94 2.83 -0.33
C LEU A 119 -11.99 2.32 -1.78
N TRP A 120 -11.51 1.11 -2.03
CA TRP A 120 -11.61 0.49 -3.36
C TRP A 120 -13.06 0.18 -3.73
N GLU A 121 -13.85 -0.31 -2.78
CA GLU A 121 -15.29 -0.48 -2.93
C GLU A 121 -16.00 0.84 -3.26
N GLN A 122 -15.72 1.90 -2.52
CA GLN A 122 -16.29 3.22 -2.80
C GLN A 122 -15.96 3.71 -4.21
N MET A 123 -14.74 3.45 -4.69
CA MET A 123 -14.34 3.77 -6.06
C MET A 123 -15.13 2.94 -7.07
N ALA A 124 -15.25 1.63 -6.88
CA ALA A 124 -16.01 0.75 -7.74
C ALA A 124 -17.48 1.22 -7.85
N THR A 125 -18.10 1.58 -6.73
CA THR A 125 -19.46 2.12 -6.68
C THR A 125 -19.58 3.44 -7.46
N LYS A 126 -18.63 4.37 -7.30
CA LYS A 126 -18.61 5.65 -8.04
C LYS A 126 -18.43 5.47 -9.54
N LEU A 127 -17.78 4.40 -9.96
CA LEU A 127 -17.62 4.04 -11.37
C LEU A 127 -18.85 3.31 -11.93
N GLY A 128 -19.93 3.17 -11.13
CA GLY A 128 -21.18 2.56 -11.54
C GLY A 128 -21.19 1.04 -11.55
N LEU A 129 -20.23 0.39 -10.86
CA LEU A 129 -20.21 -1.06 -10.73
C LEU A 129 -21.24 -1.53 -9.68
N ASP A 130 -21.81 -2.73 -9.88
CA ASP A 130 -22.66 -3.43 -8.92
C ASP A 130 -21.77 -4.18 -7.91
N VAL A 131 -21.61 -3.59 -6.72
CA VAL A 131 -20.67 -4.11 -5.74
C VAL A 131 -21.34 -5.08 -4.78
N VAL A 132 -20.90 -6.33 -4.75
CA VAL A 132 -21.16 -7.30 -3.70
C VAL A 132 -20.04 -7.17 -2.66
N ALA A 133 -20.36 -6.57 -1.53
CA ALA A 133 -19.39 -6.37 -0.46
C ALA A 133 -19.47 -7.54 0.53
N LEU A 134 -18.35 -8.21 0.78
CA LEU A 134 -18.22 -9.27 1.76
C LEU A 134 -17.58 -8.69 3.03
N ASP A 135 -18.40 -8.50 4.06
CA ASP A 135 -17.92 -8.02 5.35
C ASP A 135 -17.02 -9.04 6.03
N THR A 136 -15.95 -8.56 6.62
CA THR A 136 -14.98 -9.37 7.36
C THR A 136 -14.69 -8.76 8.72
N ASP A 137 -14.22 -9.59 9.66
CA ASP A 137 -13.63 -9.08 10.89
C ASP A 137 -12.30 -8.36 10.55
N TRP A 138 -12.20 -7.07 10.88
CA TRP A 138 -11.01 -6.26 10.67
C TRP A 138 -9.79 -6.71 11.50
N ARG A 139 -9.90 -7.83 12.17
CA ARG A 139 -8.81 -8.53 12.87
C ARG A 139 -8.28 -9.75 12.12
N ARG A 140 -8.78 -9.99 10.87
CA ARG A 140 -8.42 -11.14 10.03
C ARG A 140 -8.26 -10.73 8.58
N GLY A 141 -7.62 -11.58 7.78
CA GLY A 141 -7.66 -11.52 6.33
C GLY A 141 -9.01 -11.95 5.77
N ALA A 142 -9.19 -11.85 4.46
CA ALA A 142 -10.39 -12.36 3.81
C ALA A 142 -10.50 -13.87 3.98
N ASP A 143 -11.73 -14.35 4.23
CA ASP A 143 -12.03 -15.78 4.32
C ASP A 143 -12.26 -16.37 2.92
N PRO A 144 -11.38 -17.29 2.44
CA PRO A 144 -11.57 -17.94 1.15
C PRO A 144 -12.87 -18.75 1.07
N ALA A 145 -13.33 -19.34 2.19
CA ALA A 145 -14.57 -20.13 2.21
C ALA A 145 -15.80 -19.24 1.98
N ALA A 146 -15.81 -18.03 2.55
CA ALA A 146 -16.88 -17.06 2.31
C ALA A 146 -16.89 -16.57 0.86
N ILE A 147 -15.71 -16.34 0.26
CA ILE A 147 -15.59 -16.01 -1.16
C ILE A 147 -16.16 -17.15 -2.03
N ALA A 148 -15.79 -18.41 -1.72
CA ALA A 148 -16.28 -19.57 -2.44
C ALA A 148 -17.81 -19.70 -2.38
N ALA A 149 -18.41 -19.44 -1.22
CA ALA A 149 -19.87 -19.49 -1.06
C ALA A 149 -20.58 -18.47 -1.97
N VAL A 150 -20.09 -17.21 -1.99
CA VAL A 150 -20.65 -16.17 -2.86
C VAL A 150 -20.53 -16.53 -4.35
N LEU A 151 -19.37 -17.09 -4.75
CA LEU A 151 -19.16 -17.48 -6.16
C LEU A 151 -19.99 -18.71 -6.54
N ALA A 152 -20.22 -19.66 -5.63
CA ALA A 152 -21.07 -20.82 -5.88
C ALA A 152 -22.56 -20.45 -6.05
N ASP A 153 -23.01 -19.39 -5.37
CA ASP A 153 -24.37 -18.87 -5.50
C ASP A 153 -24.58 -18.05 -6.79
N ASP A 154 -23.50 -17.51 -7.38
CA ASP A 154 -23.54 -16.74 -8.63
C ASP A 154 -23.57 -17.66 -9.88
N ARG A 155 -24.62 -18.47 -10.01
CA ARG A 155 -24.79 -19.46 -11.09
C ARG A 155 -24.81 -18.84 -12.48
N GLU A 156 -25.19 -17.58 -12.61
CA GLU A 156 -25.24 -16.84 -13.87
C GLU A 156 -23.90 -16.21 -14.23
N HIS A 157 -22.87 -16.36 -13.38
CA HIS A 157 -21.54 -15.76 -13.52
C HIS A 157 -21.60 -14.25 -13.76
N ARG A 158 -22.43 -13.57 -13.00
CA ARG A 158 -22.59 -12.11 -13.06
C ARG A 158 -21.39 -11.38 -12.44
N ILE A 159 -20.74 -11.98 -11.44
CA ILE A 159 -19.51 -11.46 -10.85
C ILE A 159 -18.38 -11.55 -11.86
N LYS A 160 -17.85 -10.38 -12.27
CA LYS A 160 -16.77 -10.29 -13.28
C LYS A 160 -15.40 -10.24 -12.68
N ALA A 161 -15.28 -9.77 -11.43
CA ALA A 161 -14.02 -9.72 -10.71
C ALA A 161 -14.22 -9.96 -9.21
N VAL A 162 -13.20 -10.59 -8.59
CA VAL A 162 -13.00 -10.69 -7.14
C VAL A 162 -11.83 -9.80 -6.79
N CYS A 163 -12.06 -8.78 -5.96
CA CYS A 163 -11.07 -7.80 -5.55
C CYS A 163 -10.66 -8.07 -4.10
N VAL A 164 -9.38 -8.35 -3.87
CA VAL A 164 -8.84 -8.61 -2.53
C VAL A 164 -7.61 -7.74 -2.25
N VAL A 165 -7.48 -7.29 -1.02
CA VAL A 165 -6.27 -6.59 -0.54
C VAL A 165 -5.34 -7.63 0.08
N HIS A 166 -4.16 -7.86 -0.51
CA HIS A 166 -3.18 -8.82 -0.02
C HIS A 166 -2.62 -8.40 1.34
N SER A 167 -2.25 -7.12 1.49
CA SER A 167 -1.77 -6.53 2.74
C SER A 167 -2.65 -5.34 3.11
N GLU A 168 -3.63 -5.56 3.98
CA GLU A 168 -4.47 -4.48 4.47
C GLU A 168 -3.72 -3.65 5.51
N THR A 169 -3.21 -2.53 5.05
CA THR A 169 -2.31 -1.66 5.83
C THR A 169 -2.98 -1.07 7.07
N SER A 170 -4.30 -0.86 7.02
CA SER A 170 -5.04 -0.27 8.16
C SER A 170 -5.13 -1.22 9.35
N THR A 171 -5.25 -2.52 9.09
CA THR A 171 -5.45 -3.56 10.10
C THR A 171 -4.20 -4.40 10.36
N SER A 172 -3.20 -4.31 9.49
CA SER A 172 -2.02 -5.19 9.42
C SER A 172 -2.36 -6.69 9.25
N CYS A 173 -3.47 -6.98 8.57
CA CYS A 173 -3.86 -8.34 8.23
C CYS A 173 -3.50 -8.67 6.78
N MET A 174 -2.98 -9.88 6.56
CA MET A 174 -2.74 -10.44 5.23
C MET A 174 -3.92 -11.30 4.78
N THR A 175 -4.21 -11.27 3.49
CA THR A 175 -5.11 -12.22 2.83
C THR A 175 -4.27 -13.22 2.03
N SER A 176 -4.49 -14.51 2.21
CA SER A 176 -3.81 -15.54 1.40
C SER A 176 -4.34 -15.55 -0.04
N VAL A 177 -3.64 -14.90 -0.95
CA VAL A 177 -3.99 -14.86 -2.39
C VAL A 177 -4.01 -16.27 -3.00
N PRO A 178 -3.05 -17.18 -2.72
CA PRO A 178 -3.12 -18.57 -3.19
C PRO A 178 -4.37 -19.31 -2.75
N ALA A 179 -4.80 -19.09 -1.47
CA ALA A 179 -6.02 -19.72 -0.97
C ALA A 179 -7.28 -19.18 -1.64
N VAL A 180 -7.34 -17.87 -1.90
CA VAL A 180 -8.42 -17.25 -2.70
C VAL A 180 -8.43 -17.84 -4.10
N ARG A 181 -7.28 -17.93 -4.79
CA ARG A 181 -7.21 -18.51 -6.12
C ARG A 181 -7.67 -19.98 -6.13
N ALA A 182 -7.24 -20.77 -5.16
CA ALA A 182 -7.62 -22.18 -5.05
C ALA A 182 -9.14 -22.39 -4.95
N VAL A 183 -9.84 -21.57 -4.16
CA VAL A 183 -11.30 -21.65 -4.04
C VAL A 183 -12.00 -21.16 -5.31
N MET A 184 -11.48 -20.14 -5.99
CA MET A 184 -12.00 -19.71 -7.31
C MET A 184 -11.84 -20.80 -8.36
N ASP A 185 -10.69 -21.48 -8.40
CA ASP A 185 -10.45 -22.62 -9.32
C ASP A 185 -11.40 -23.78 -9.00
N LYS A 186 -11.60 -24.08 -7.70
CA LYS A 186 -12.51 -25.16 -7.27
C LYS A 186 -13.98 -24.89 -7.62
N THR A 187 -14.43 -23.64 -7.55
CA THR A 187 -15.79 -23.27 -7.96
C THR A 187 -15.96 -23.24 -9.48
N GLY A 188 -14.86 -23.23 -10.25
CA GLY A 188 -14.90 -23.09 -11.71
C GLY A 188 -15.42 -21.72 -12.18
N HIS A 189 -15.47 -20.73 -11.29
CA HIS A 189 -16.03 -19.42 -11.59
C HIS A 189 -15.11 -18.58 -12.49
N PRO A 190 -15.59 -17.99 -13.61
CA PRO A 190 -14.76 -17.32 -14.61
C PRO A 190 -14.28 -15.90 -14.20
N ALA A 191 -14.68 -15.40 -13.04
CA ALA A 191 -14.29 -14.05 -12.57
C ALA A 191 -12.77 -13.85 -12.60
N MET A 192 -12.34 -12.61 -12.83
CA MET A 192 -10.95 -12.22 -12.67
C MET A 192 -10.58 -12.12 -11.18
N LEU A 193 -9.34 -12.41 -10.84
CA LEU A 193 -8.76 -12.12 -9.53
C LEU A 193 -7.93 -10.83 -9.63
N MET A 194 -8.38 -9.78 -8.94
CA MET A 194 -7.67 -8.50 -8.82
C MET A 194 -7.10 -8.36 -7.41
N VAL A 195 -5.82 -8.07 -7.31
CA VAL A 195 -5.12 -8.02 -6.02
C VAL A 195 -4.46 -6.65 -5.82
N ASP A 196 -4.84 -5.99 -4.73
CA ASP A 196 -4.08 -4.87 -4.21
C ASP A 196 -2.85 -5.39 -3.45
N ALA A 197 -1.69 -5.24 -4.04
CA ALA A 197 -0.39 -5.54 -3.45
C ALA A 197 0.40 -4.26 -3.12
N ILE A 198 -0.26 -3.10 -2.98
CA ILE A 198 0.41 -1.81 -2.75
C ILE A 198 1.34 -1.89 -1.55
N SER A 199 0.93 -2.50 -0.45
CA SER A 199 1.71 -2.57 0.79
C SER A 199 2.43 -3.91 0.99
N SER A 200 2.23 -4.89 0.12
CA SER A 200 2.89 -6.19 0.20
C SER A 200 4.01 -6.40 -0.81
N LEU A 201 3.91 -5.78 -1.99
CA LEU A 201 4.94 -5.95 -3.02
C LEU A 201 6.30 -5.49 -2.51
N ALA A 202 7.32 -6.34 -2.66
CA ALA A 202 8.67 -6.17 -2.10
C ALA A 202 8.72 -6.08 -0.55
N CYS A 203 7.66 -6.50 0.16
CA CYS A 203 7.67 -6.69 1.62
C CYS A 203 7.33 -8.14 2.00
N ALA A 204 6.45 -8.78 1.24
CA ALA A 204 6.02 -10.17 1.39
C ALA A 204 6.22 -10.92 0.09
N ASP A 205 6.31 -12.24 0.15
CA ASP A 205 6.31 -13.09 -1.05
C ASP A 205 5.08 -12.78 -1.90
N TYR A 206 5.30 -12.54 -3.19
CA TYR A 206 4.25 -12.25 -4.15
C TYR A 206 4.58 -12.83 -5.51
N ARG A 207 3.65 -13.58 -6.12
CA ARG A 207 3.88 -14.35 -7.33
C ARG A 207 2.70 -14.23 -8.29
N HIS A 208 2.71 -13.18 -9.11
CA HIS A 208 1.59 -12.84 -10.00
C HIS A 208 1.18 -14.02 -10.90
N ASP A 209 2.15 -14.60 -11.65
CA ASP A 209 1.84 -15.66 -12.62
C ASP A 209 1.51 -16.99 -11.93
N GLU A 210 2.31 -17.40 -10.93
CA GLU A 210 2.12 -18.67 -10.22
C GLU A 210 0.77 -18.73 -9.51
N TRP A 211 0.33 -17.61 -8.92
CA TRP A 211 -0.96 -17.51 -8.24
C TRP A 211 -2.11 -17.19 -9.21
N LYS A 212 -1.84 -17.12 -10.51
CA LYS A 212 -2.82 -16.83 -11.56
C LYS A 212 -3.66 -15.59 -11.24
N VAL A 213 -3.00 -14.53 -10.79
CA VAL A 213 -3.64 -13.23 -10.56
C VAL A 213 -3.88 -12.58 -11.92
N ASP A 214 -5.08 -12.04 -12.14
CA ASP A 214 -5.39 -11.38 -13.42
C ASP A 214 -4.89 -9.94 -13.46
N VAL A 215 -5.02 -9.22 -12.33
CA VAL A 215 -4.52 -7.86 -12.19
C VAL A 215 -3.90 -7.66 -10.82
N THR A 216 -2.63 -7.23 -10.78
CA THR A 216 -1.95 -6.82 -9.54
C THR A 216 -1.69 -5.35 -9.53
N ILE A 217 -2.02 -4.69 -8.44
CA ILE A 217 -1.89 -3.24 -8.25
C ILE A 217 -0.82 -2.96 -7.20
N ALA A 218 0.11 -2.03 -7.49
CA ALA A 218 1.15 -1.62 -6.56
C ALA A 218 1.45 -0.11 -6.63
N GLY A 219 2.23 0.38 -5.67
CA GLY A 219 2.63 1.79 -5.58
C GLY A 219 4.10 1.95 -5.17
N SER A 220 4.71 3.07 -5.54
CA SER A 220 6.15 3.30 -5.39
C SER A 220 6.63 3.52 -3.95
N GLN A 221 5.77 4.08 -3.09
CA GLN A 221 6.15 4.60 -1.76
C GLN A 221 6.10 3.57 -0.62
N LYS A 222 6.05 2.29 -0.94
CA LYS A 222 5.99 1.17 -0.01
C LYS A 222 7.26 0.33 -0.10
N GLY A 223 7.18 -0.97 -0.27
CA GLY A 223 8.34 -1.84 -0.41
C GLY A 223 9.29 -1.46 -1.55
N LEU A 224 8.84 -0.73 -2.56
CA LEU A 224 9.68 -0.21 -3.64
C LEU A 224 10.49 1.04 -3.28
N MET A 225 10.43 1.53 -2.06
CA MET A 225 11.35 2.54 -1.47
C MET A 225 11.57 3.80 -2.29
N THR A 226 10.58 4.21 -3.11
CA THR A 226 10.61 5.43 -3.92
C THR A 226 9.58 6.43 -3.39
N PRO A 227 9.68 7.73 -3.67
CA PRO A 227 8.63 8.68 -3.29
C PRO A 227 7.27 8.30 -3.87
N PRO A 228 6.16 8.76 -3.26
CA PRO A 228 4.85 8.72 -3.92
C PRO A 228 4.91 9.39 -5.31
N GLY A 229 4.23 8.83 -6.29
CA GLY A 229 4.14 9.44 -7.62
C GLY A 229 4.19 8.44 -8.77
N LEU A 230 4.49 7.16 -8.49
CA LEU A 230 4.34 6.08 -9.46
C LEU A 230 3.42 5.00 -8.93
N SER A 231 2.63 4.43 -9.83
CA SER A 231 1.85 3.23 -9.58
C SER A 231 2.06 2.21 -10.69
N PHE A 232 1.76 0.96 -10.37
CA PHE A 232 2.07 -0.17 -11.23
C PHE A 232 0.87 -1.09 -11.35
N VAL A 233 0.70 -1.68 -12.54
CA VAL A 233 -0.33 -2.69 -12.79
C VAL A 233 0.33 -3.85 -13.54
N ALA A 234 0.39 -5.03 -12.94
CA ALA A 234 0.71 -6.25 -13.67
C ALA A 234 -0.59 -6.85 -14.24
N ILE A 235 -0.57 -7.25 -15.50
CA ILE A 235 -1.76 -7.54 -16.31
C ILE A 235 -1.59 -8.92 -16.95
N SER A 236 -2.51 -9.86 -16.66
CA SER A 236 -2.58 -11.14 -17.34
C SER A 236 -3.15 -11.02 -18.76
N ASP A 237 -2.93 -12.03 -19.60
CA ASP A 237 -3.53 -12.09 -20.94
C ASP A 237 -5.08 -12.06 -20.87
N LYS A 238 -5.66 -12.71 -19.85
CA LYS A 238 -7.11 -12.70 -19.61
C LYS A 238 -7.62 -11.29 -19.31
N ALA A 239 -6.94 -10.53 -18.45
CA ALA A 239 -7.30 -9.15 -18.15
C ALA A 239 -7.08 -8.23 -19.35
N LEU A 240 -6.00 -8.43 -20.12
CA LEU A 240 -5.73 -7.65 -21.32
C LEU A 240 -6.79 -7.88 -22.41
N ALA A 241 -7.20 -9.13 -22.63
CA ALA A 241 -8.29 -9.44 -23.55
C ALA A 241 -9.63 -8.78 -23.13
N ARG A 242 -9.88 -8.70 -21.81
CA ARG A 242 -11.06 -8.03 -21.27
C ARG A 242 -11.00 -6.50 -21.44
N ALA A 243 -9.80 -5.92 -21.48
CA ALA A 243 -9.61 -4.48 -21.59
C ALA A 243 -10.23 -3.87 -22.86
N ALA A 244 -10.40 -4.64 -23.91
CA ALA A 244 -11.07 -4.18 -25.14
C ALA A 244 -12.55 -3.83 -24.92
N ALA A 245 -13.22 -4.39 -23.91
CA ALA A 245 -14.63 -4.23 -23.60
C ALA A 245 -14.89 -3.38 -22.35
N GLY A 246 -13.88 -2.78 -21.75
CA GLY A 246 -14.01 -1.96 -20.53
C GLY A 246 -14.65 -0.58 -20.80
N SER A 247 -14.77 0.20 -19.72
CA SER A 247 -15.37 1.55 -19.77
C SER A 247 -14.61 2.53 -20.66
N ALA A 248 -15.27 3.62 -21.03
CA ALA A 248 -14.61 4.75 -21.70
C ALA A 248 -13.50 5.34 -20.80
N ARG A 249 -12.31 5.45 -21.31
CA ARG A 249 -11.10 5.89 -20.62
C ARG A 249 -10.12 6.54 -21.59
N SER A 250 -9.21 7.33 -21.09
CA SER A 250 -8.16 7.96 -21.89
C SER A 250 -6.80 7.80 -21.20
N TYR A 251 -6.59 8.49 -20.06
CA TYR A 251 -5.31 8.44 -19.36
C TYR A 251 -4.93 7.03 -18.88
N TRP A 252 -5.92 6.26 -18.43
CA TRP A 252 -5.74 4.90 -17.90
C TRP A 252 -5.75 3.80 -18.96
N ASP A 253 -5.88 4.13 -20.26
CA ASP A 253 -5.99 3.11 -21.30
C ASP A 253 -4.72 2.26 -21.42
N TRP A 254 -4.87 0.96 -21.29
CA TRP A 254 -3.77 0.01 -21.38
C TRP A 254 -3.26 -0.21 -22.80
N ALA A 255 -4.10 -0.03 -23.82
CA ALA A 255 -3.71 -0.29 -25.20
C ALA A 255 -2.51 0.59 -25.66
N PRO A 256 -2.55 1.95 -25.56
CA PRO A 256 -1.41 2.78 -25.88
C PRO A 256 -0.23 2.58 -24.92
N LEU A 257 -0.48 2.27 -23.63
CA LEU A 257 0.56 1.97 -22.65
C LEU A 257 1.36 0.73 -23.06
N VAL A 258 0.68 -0.38 -23.36
CA VAL A 258 1.30 -1.64 -23.76
C VAL A 258 2.09 -1.47 -25.07
N ALA A 259 1.53 -0.72 -26.03
CA ALA A 259 2.21 -0.45 -27.30
C ALA A 259 3.52 0.32 -27.08
N SER A 260 3.49 1.39 -26.26
CA SER A 260 4.67 2.23 -25.99
C SER A 260 5.72 1.48 -25.15
N ASN A 261 5.30 0.69 -24.16
CA ASN A 261 6.22 -0.02 -23.27
C ASN A 261 7.07 -1.09 -23.96
N LYS A 262 6.67 -1.57 -25.16
CA LYS A 262 7.48 -2.49 -25.97
C LYS A 262 8.86 -1.91 -26.32
N THR A 263 8.98 -0.61 -26.41
CA THR A 263 10.21 0.11 -26.73
C THR A 263 10.71 0.97 -25.56
N GLY A 264 10.16 0.79 -24.36
CA GLY A 264 10.55 1.50 -23.14
C GLY A 264 9.96 2.91 -23.03
N PHE A 265 9.06 3.30 -23.94
CA PHE A 265 8.40 4.59 -23.89
C PHE A 265 7.03 4.52 -23.21
N PHE A 266 6.44 5.70 -22.96
CA PHE A 266 5.13 5.86 -22.32
C PHE A 266 4.24 6.76 -23.18
N PRO A 267 2.90 6.58 -23.17
CA PRO A 267 2.00 7.40 -23.99
C PRO A 267 1.81 8.83 -23.44
N TYR A 268 2.38 9.13 -22.28
CA TYR A 268 2.36 10.43 -21.58
C TYR A 268 3.78 10.82 -21.16
N THR A 269 3.97 12.07 -20.71
CA THR A 269 5.26 12.51 -20.16
C THR A 269 5.52 11.79 -18.83
N PRO A 270 6.58 10.97 -18.74
CA PRO A 270 6.89 10.21 -17.54
C PRO A 270 7.66 11.04 -16.50
N SER A 271 7.61 10.63 -15.25
CA SER A 271 8.39 11.21 -14.16
C SER A 271 9.83 10.68 -14.19
N VAL A 272 10.69 11.27 -15.04
CA VAL A 272 12.07 10.78 -15.29
C VAL A 272 12.85 10.56 -14.00
N ASN A 273 12.89 11.55 -13.11
CA ASN A 273 13.65 11.47 -11.87
C ASN A 273 13.11 10.40 -10.91
N LEU A 274 11.78 10.18 -10.87
CA LEU A 274 11.20 9.06 -10.12
C LEU A 274 11.59 7.71 -10.72
N LEU A 275 11.71 7.60 -12.04
CA LEU A 275 12.18 6.39 -12.71
C LEU A 275 13.66 6.11 -12.42
N TYR A 276 14.51 7.14 -12.31
CA TYR A 276 15.88 6.96 -11.84
C TYR A 276 15.91 6.38 -10.42
N GLY A 277 15.13 6.97 -9.51
CA GLY A 277 15.01 6.48 -8.13
C GLY A 277 14.46 5.05 -8.07
N LEU A 278 13.43 4.76 -8.85
CA LEU A 278 12.84 3.43 -8.94
C LEU A 278 13.85 2.41 -9.47
N ASN A 279 14.61 2.76 -10.51
CA ASN A 279 15.65 1.89 -11.05
C ASN A 279 16.68 1.53 -9.97
N ALA A 280 17.15 2.51 -9.20
CA ALA A 280 18.10 2.29 -8.11
C ALA A 280 17.49 1.46 -6.97
N ALA A 281 16.22 1.67 -6.63
CA ALA A 281 15.52 0.89 -5.62
C ALA A 281 15.34 -0.58 -6.04
N LEU A 282 14.99 -0.80 -7.32
CA LEU A 282 14.87 -2.14 -7.89
C LEU A 282 16.24 -2.87 -7.90
N ASP A 283 17.33 -2.16 -8.20
CA ASP A 283 18.67 -2.73 -8.08
C ASP A 283 18.96 -3.20 -6.66
N MET A 284 18.68 -2.37 -5.64
CA MET A 284 18.88 -2.74 -4.24
C MET A 284 18.08 -4.00 -3.86
N LEU A 285 16.82 -4.10 -4.26
CA LEU A 285 15.96 -5.26 -3.98
C LEU A 285 16.48 -6.54 -4.67
N LEU A 286 16.95 -6.43 -5.90
CA LEU A 286 17.44 -7.57 -6.68
C LEU A 286 18.86 -7.98 -6.24
N GLU A 287 19.71 -7.04 -5.82
CA GLU A 287 21.04 -7.29 -5.24
C GLU A 287 20.91 -8.03 -3.90
N GLU A 288 19.99 -7.64 -3.02
CA GLU A 288 19.68 -8.36 -1.77
C GLU A 288 19.04 -9.73 -2.06
N GLY A 289 18.28 -9.83 -3.15
CA GLY A 289 17.46 -10.98 -3.50
C GLY A 289 16.11 -10.98 -2.77
N LEU A 290 15.01 -11.13 -3.52
CA LEU A 290 13.65 -10.96 -2.96
C LEU A 290 13.35 -11.88 -1.77
N THR A 291 13.85 -13.12 -1.78
CA THR A 291 13.70 -14.04 -0.64
C THR A 291 14.33 -13.48 0.64
N ASN A 292 15.50 -12.86 0.54
CA ASN A 292 16.17 -12.23 1.67
C ASN A 292 15.42 -10.96 2.11
N VAL A 293 14.92 -10.19 1.15
CA VAL A 293 14.08 -9.02 1.44
C VAL A 293 12.85 -9.43 2.25
N TYR A 294 12.15 -10.50 1.87
CA TYR A 294 10.97 -11.00 2.60
C TYR A 294 11.36 -11.50 4.01
N ALA A 295 12.43 -12.27 4.11
CA ALA A 295 12.93 -12.77 5.39
C ALA A 295 13.31 -11.63 6.35
N ARG A 296 13.96 -10.57 5.84
CA ARG A 296 14.30 -9.37 6.60
C ARG A 296 13.06 -8.65 7.12
N HIS A 297 12.03 -8.46 6.28
CA HIS A 297 10.78 -7.84 6.70
C HIS A 297 10.07 -8.67 7.78
N GLU A 298 9.99 -9.99 7.62
CA GLU A 298 9.38 -10.88 8.62
C GLU A 298 10.15 -10.86 9.94
N ARG A 299 11.48 -10.82 9.88
CA ARG A 299 12.32 -10.72 11.08
C ARG A 299 12.05 -9.42 11.86
N TYR A 300 11.89 -8.29 11.17
CA TYR A 300 11.58 -7.01 11.83
C TYR A 300 10.14 -6.96 12.34
N ALA A 301 9.22 -7.53 11.61
CA ALA A 301 7.84 -7.68 12.03
C ALA A 301 7.74 -8.52 13.31
N GLU A 302 8.42 -9.66 13.37
CA GLU A 302 8.40 -10.52 14.57
C GLU A 302 9.10 -9.86 15.77
N ALA A 303 10.22 -9.16 15.56
CA ALA A 303 10.84 -8.36 16.63
C ALA A 303 9.85 -7.32 17.19
N THR A 304 9.12 -6.64 16.32
CA THR A 304 8.10 -5.66 16.70
C THR A 304 6.96 -6.33 17.47
N ARG A 305 6.40 -7.45 16.99
CA ARG A 305 5.32 -8.19 17.64
C ARG A 305 5.73 -8.72 19.01
N ARG A 306 6.97 -9.21 19.17
CA ARG A 306 7.51 -9.64 20.48
C ARG A 306 7.57 -8.49 21.46
N THR A 307 8.04 -7.33 21.02
CA THR A 307 8.08 -6.11 21.83
C THR A 307 6.66 -5.70 22.27
N VAL A 308 5.68 -5.70 21.36
CA VAL A 308 4.29 -5.36 21.66
C VAL A 308 3.69 -6.30 22.72
N ARG A 309 3.91 -7.62 22.56
CA ARG A 309 3.46 -8.61 23.57
C ARG A 309 4.16 -8.41 24.91
N ALA A 310 5.44 -8.07 24.92
CA ALA A 310 6.20 -7.79 26.15
C ALA A 310 5.70 -6.52 26.85
N TRP A 311 5.24 -5.49 26.11
CA TRP A 311 4.54 -4.34 26.69
C TRP A 311 3.18 -4.71 27.27
N GLY A 312 2.63 -5.89 26.96
CA GLY A 312 1.28 -6.32 27.35
C GLY A 312 0.19 -5.62 26.53
N LEU A 313 0.52 -5.15 25.32
CA LEU A 313 -0.42 -4.58 24.37
C LEU A 313 -0.88 -5.63 23.34
N ASP A 314 -2.09 -5.41 22.78
CA ASP A 314 -2.68 -6.29 21.79
C ASP A 314 -2.36 -5.88 20.36
N LEU A 315 -2.18 -6.87 19.49
CA LEU A 315 -2.14 -6.68 18.05
C LEU A 315 -3.56 -6.50 17.49
N GLN A 316 -3.69 -5.63 16.48
CA GLN A 316 -4.97 -5.49 15.75
C GLN A 316 -5.28 -6.78 14.98
N CYS A 317 -4.31 -7.36 14.28
CA CYS A 317 -4.47 -8.68 13.67
C CYS A 317 -4.49 -9.76 14.77
N ALA A 318 -5.57 -10.54 14.83
CA ALA A 318 -5.74 -11.59 15.83
C ALA A 318 -5.29 -12.97 15.34
N ASP A 319 -5.07 -13.13 14.04
CA ASP A 319 -4.69 -14.40 13.43
C ASP A 319 -3.17 -14.40 13.13
N PRO A 320 -2.38 -15.25 13.82
CA PRO A 320 -0.95 -15.33 13.58
C PRO A 320 -0.57 -15.73 12.14
N THR A 321 -1.45 -16.45 11.44
CA THR A 321 -1.20 -16.86 10.04
C THR A 321 -1.43 -15.73 9.05
N ALA A 322 -2.06 -14.64 9.50
CA ALA A 322 -2.35 -13.43 8.71
C ALA A 322 -1.52 -12.23 9.13
N TYR A 323 -0.43 -12.41 9.87
CA TYR A 323 0.44 -11.30 10.26
C TYR A 323 1.15 -10.68 9.06
N ASN A 324 1.26 -9.35 9.08
CA ASN A 324 1.86 -8.57 8.01
C ASN A 324 3.35 -8.34 8.26
N PRO A 325 4.23 -8.65 7.28
CA PRO A 325 5.66 -8.42 7.44
C PRO A 325 6.08 -6.95 7.27
N GLY A 326 5.25 -6.08 6.68
CA GLY A 326 5.61 -4.67 6.42
C GLY A 326 5.07 -3.68 7.45
N VAL A 327 4.06 -4.04 8.24
CA VAL A 327 3.41 -3.16 9.22
C VAL A 327 2.86 -3.94 10.41
N THR A 328 2.97 -3.36 11.60
CA THR A 328 2.32 -3.86 12.81
C THR A 328 1.34 -2.81 13.33
N ALA A 329 0.08 -3.15 13.44
CA ALA A 329 -0.99 -2.35 14.03
C ALA A 329 -1.22 -2.80 15.48
N ILE A 330 -1.20 -1.83 16.41
CA ILE A 330 -1.16 -2.06 17.84
C ILE A 330 -2.36 -1.35 18.47
N ARG A 331 -3.14 -2.08 19.25
CA ARG A 331 -4.27 -1.56 20.00
C ARG A 331 -3.80 -0.92 21.30
N VAL A 332 -4.31 0.28 21.58
CA VAL A 332 -4.17 0.85 22.93
C VAL A 332 -5.30 0.32 23.83
N PRO A 333 -5.09 0.20 25.15
CA PRO A 333 -6.14 -0.22 26.10
C PRO A 333 -7.36 0.72 26.03
N ASP A 334 -8.53 0.18 26.36
CA ASP A 334 -9.77 0.98 26.43
C ASP A 334 -9.61 2.18 27.38
N GLY A 335 -10.24 3.29 27.02
CA GLY A 335 -10.10 4.55 27.73
C GLY A 335 -8.89 5.39 27.33
N HIS A 336 -7.98 4.86 26.49
CA HIS A 336 -6.83 5.58 25.95
C HIS A 336 -6.99 5.88 24.46
N ASN A 337 -6.27 6.92 23.98
CA ASN A 337 -6.34 7.35 22.58
C ASN A 337 -4.96 7.23 21.90
N ALA A 338 -4.89 6.44 20.84
CA ALA A 338 -3.67 6.20 20.08
C ALA A 338 -3.14 7.45 19.35
N ASP A 339 -4.01 8.39 18.99
CA ASP A 339 -3.59 9.64 18.33
C ASP A 339 -2.91 10.59 19.31
N ASN A 340 -3.34 10.60 20.59
CA ASN A 340 -2.62 11.34 21.65
C ASN A 340 -1.21 10.77 21.85
N LEU A 341 -1.04 9.44 21.85
CA LEU A 341 0.27 8.81 21.89
C LEU A 341 1.15 9.24 20.72
N ARG A 342 0.62 9.20 19.49
CA ARG A 342 1.35 9.58 18.27
C ARG A 342 1.78 11.05 18.30
N ASN A 343 0.89 11.95 18.77
CA ASN A 343 1.18 13.37 18.92
C ASN A 343 2.30 13.63 19.94
N VAL A 344 2.29 12.92 21.05
CA VAL A 344 3.37 12.97 22.06
C VAL A 344 4.70 12.50 21.46
N ILE A 345 4.69 11.40 20.73
CA ILE A 345 5.89 10.84 20.11
C ILE A 345 6.45 11.79 19.04
N LEU A 346 5.59 12.36 18.20
CA LEU A 346 5.99 13.34 17.18
C LEU A 346 6.61 14.59 17.83
N ALA A 347 5.92 15.16 18.82
CA ALA A 347 6.36 16.41 19.44
C ALA A 347 7.66 16.26 20.25
N LYS A 348 7.85 15.12 20.94
CA LYS A 348 9.01 14.94 21.85
C LYS A 348 10.21 14.23 21.21
N TYR A 349 9.97 13.35 20.23
CA TYR A 349 11.00 12.48 19.69
C TYR A 349 11.14 12.59 18.17
N ASN A 350 10.45 13.54 17.54
CA ASN A 350 10.51 13.74 16.08
C ASN A 350 10.30 12.43 15.29
N MET A 351 9.32 11.61 15.72
CA MET A 351 9.02 10.34 15.09
C MET A 351 7.54 10.27 14.69
N SER A 352 7.28 9.95 13.43
CA SER A 352 5.92 9.75 12.89
C SER A 352 5.54 8.27 12.89
N LEU A 353 4.36 7.96 13.41
CA LEU A 353 3.72 6.65 13.37
C LEU A 353 2.41 6.70 12.59
N GLY A 354 1.96 5.58 12.03
CA GLY A 354 0.66 5.48 11.39
C GLY A 354 -0.50 5.62 12.40
N ASN A 355 -1.58 6.30 11.99
CA ASN A 355 -2.82 6.38 12.77
C ASN A 355 -3.74 5.18 12.51
N GLY A 356 -4.70 4.93 13.37
CA GLY A 356 -5.86 4.10 13.08
C GLY A 356 -6.70 4.75 11.96
N LEU A 357 -7.40 3.95 11.17
CA LEU A 357 -8.24 4.41 10.07
C LEU A 357 -9.66 3.85 10.20
N GLY A 358 -10.66 4.65 9.82
CA GLY A 358 -12.07 4.24 9.88
C GLY A 358 -12.49 3.81 11.30
N PRO A 359 -13.16 2.66 11.49
CA PRO A 359 -13.68 2.22 12.80
C PRO A 359 -12.62 2.01 13.89
N ILE A 360 -11.34 1.95 13.53
CA ILE A 360 -10.22 1.76 14.48
C ILE A 360 -9.42 3.05 14.72
N GLU A 361 -9.91 4.20 14.25
CA GLU A 361 -9.34 5.53 14.53
C GLU A 361 -9.32 5.79 16.04
N GLY A 362 -8.23 6.35 16.52
CA GLY A 362 -7.99 6.59 17.95
C GLY A 362 -7.76 5.34 18.81
N LYS A 363 -8.07 4.13 18.29
CA LYS A 363 -7.92 2.86 19.03
C LYS A 363 -6.61 2.14 18.70
N VAL A 364 -6.00 2.47 17.56
CA VAL A 364 -4.84 1.77 16.99
C VAL A 364 -3.80 2.78 16.52
N PHE A 365 -2.54 2.50 16.79
CA PHE A 365 -1.41 3.11 16.08
C PHE A 365 -0.65 2.04 15.31
N ARG A 366 0.11 2.44 14.28
CA ARG A 366 0.82 1.51 13.41
C ARG A 366 2.30 1.86 13.31
N ILE A 367 3.13 0.82 13.39
CA ILE A 367 4.57 0.90 13.14
C ILE A 367 4.80 0.30 11.74
N GLY A 368 5.30 1.13 10.80
CA GLY A 368 5.81 0.65 9.53
C GLY A 368 7.24 0.16 9.70
N HIS A 369 7.54 -1.03 9.20
CA HIS A 369 8.88 -1.58 9.18
C HIS A 369 9.24 -2.13 7.80
N MET A 370 8.67 -1.49 6.77
CA MET A 370 8.88 -1.81 5.35
C MET A 370 10.00 -0.96 4.72
N GLY A 371 10.54 -1.44 3.61
CA GLY A 371 11.58 -0.77 2.84
C GLY A 371 12.99 -1.07 3.37
N ASP A 372 13.90 -0.10 3.22
CA ASP A 372 15.30 -0.23 3.63
C ASP A 372 15.47 0.21 5.10
N LEU A 373 15.01 -0.65 6.01
CA LEU A 373 15.11 -0.45 7.45
C LEU A 373 16.26 -1.30 8.00
N SER A 374 17.11 -0.70 8.88
CA SER A 374 18.15 -1.44 9.59
C SER A 374 17.67 -1.89 10.99
N PRO A 375 18.35 -2.87 11.61
CA PRO A 375 18.05 -3.27 12.99
C PRO A 375 18.12 -2.09 13.97
N LEU A 376 19.10 -1.18 13.82
CA LEU A 376 19.25 -0.03 14.71
C LEU A 376 18.14 1.00 14.55
N GLN A 377 17.64 1.21 13.32
CA GLN A 377 16.48 2.08 13.09
C GLN A 377 15.22 1.48 13.72
N LEU A 378 15.02 0.16 13.61
CA LEU A 378 13.93 -0.53 14.29
C LEU A 378 14.02 -0.40 15.80
N MET A 379 15.21 -0.63 16.38
CA MET A 379 15.43 -0.48 17.82
C MET A 379 15.20 0.95 18.30
N GLY A 380 15.65 1.96 17.55
CA GLY A 380 15.35 3.36 17.82
C GLY A 380 13.84 3.64 17.80
N THR A 381 13.12 3.06 16.85
CA THR A 381 11.65 3.17 16.75
C THR A 381 10.96 2.56 17.97
N LEU A 382 11.29 1.32 18.31
CA LEU A 382 10.68 0.62 19.46
C LEU A 382 10.97 1.34 20.78
N SER A 383 12.20 1.82 20.96
CA SER A 383 12.58 2.63 22.13
C SER A 383 11.78 3.93 22.20
N GLY A 384 11.64 4.64 21.07
CA GLY A 384 10.84 5.86 20.99
C GLY A 384 9.36 5.63 21.27
N VAL A 385 8.81 4.49 20.84
CA VAL A 385 7.42 4.10 21.18
C VAL A 385 7.29 3.82 22.67
N GLU A 386 8.19 3.06 23.30
CA GLU A 386 8.15 2.78 24.74
C GLU A 386 8.26 4.05 25.59
N MET A 387 9.15 4.97 25.21
CA MET A 387 9.23 6.29 25.84
C MET A 387 7.91 7.07 25.67
N GLY A 388 7.30 7.00 24.50
CA GLY A 388 6.02 7.63 24.20
C GLY A 388 4.87 7.06 25.02
N LEU A 389 4.77 5.74 25.15
CA LEU A 389 3.76 5.07 25.99
C LEU A 389 3.83 5.56 27.42
N ARG A 390 5.03 5.69 27.99
CA ARG A 390 5.26 6.20 29.34
C ARG A 390 4.79 7.65 29.49
N VAL A 391 5.20 8.52 28.55
CA VAL A 391 4.87 9.97 28.62
C VAL A 391 3.38 10.21 28.38
N ALA A 392 2.73 9.45 27.50
CA ALA A 392 1.31 9.55 27.22
C ALA A 392 0.44 8.88 28.30
N GLY A 393 1.04 8.24 29.31
CA GLY A 393 0.29 7.57 30.39
C GLY A 393 -0.47 6.33 29.91
N ILE A 394 -0.04 5.68 28.82
CA ILE A 394 -0.67 4.45 28.35
C ILE A 394 -0.16 3.29 29.21
N PRO A 395 -1.05 2.48 29.83
CA PRO A 395 -0.66 1.33 30.62
C PRO A 395 0.12 0.30 29.78
N HIS A 396 1.32 -0.01 30.20
CA HIS A 396 2.19 -1.01 29.57
C HIS A 396 3.23 -1.53 30.56
N LYS A 397 3.82 -2.69 30.26
CA LYS A 397 4.98 -3.22 30.97
C LYS A 397 6.25 -2.58 30.39
N SER A 398 7.07 -1.97 31.22
CA SER A 398 8.36 -1.39 30.81
C SER A 398 9.37 -2.49 30.43
N GLY A 399 10.30 -2.15 29.54
CA GLY A 399 11.40 -3.05 29.14
C GLY A 399 11.03 -4.00 28.00
N GLY A 400 9.91 -3.77 27.30
CA GLY A 400 9.51 -4.62 26.18
C GLY A 400 10.47 -4.61 25.00
N VAL A 401 11.27 -3.54 24.85
CA VAL A 401 12.33 -3.43 23.83
C VAL A 401 13.38 -4.53 23.99
N GLN A 402 13.60 -5.04 25.21
CA GLN A 402 14.52 -6.15 25.45
C GLN A 402 14.17 -7.42 24.66
N ALA A 403 12.87 -7.68 24.45
CA ALA A 403 12.41 -8.84 23.67
C ALA A 403 12.84 -8.74 22.18
N ALA A 404 12.92 -7.52 21.63
CA ALA A 404 13.46 -7.31 20.29
C ALA A 404 14.98 -7.48 20.26
N ILE A 405 15.71 -7.00 21.27
CA ILE A 405 17.16 -7.17 21.38
C ILE A 405 17.51 -8.65 21.38
N GLU A 406 16.89 -9.43 22.25
CA GLU A 406 17.12 -10.88 22.37
C GLU A 406 16.84 -11.62 21.06
N TYR A 407 15.74 -11.29 20.42
CA TYR A 407 15.36 -11.91 19.15
C TYR A 407 16.33 -11.53 18.00
N LEU A 408 16.64 -10.24 17.85
CA LEU A 408 17.48 -9.77 16.75
C LEU A 408 18.94 -10.20 16.91
N SER A 409 19.47 -10.27 18.15
CA SER A 409 20.84 -10.74 18.42
C SER A 409 20.95 -12.27 18.39
N GLY A 410 19.92 -13.01 18.77
CA GLY A 410 19.90 -14.47 18.70
C GLY A 410 19.76 -15.03 17.28
N ASN A 411 19.17 -14.27 16.38
CA ASN A 411 18.96 -14.63 14.97
C ASN A 411 19.89 -13.85 14.01
N ALA A 412 21.02 -13.35 14.52
CA ALA A 412 22.04 -12.69 13.70
C ALA A 412 22.91 -13.79 13.02
N GLY A 413 22.36 -14.41 11.99
CA GLY A 413 23.01 -15.42 11.16
C GLY A 413 22.43 -15.42 9.77
#